data_ad4c0d7e27fc4ce99a6edd3296b5dfe9
#
_entry.id   ad4c0d7e27fc4ce99a6edd3296b5dfe9
#
_cell.length_a   1.000
_cell.length_b   1.000
_cell.length_c   1.000
_cell.angle_alpha   90.00
_cell.angle_beta   90.00
_cell.angle_gamma   90.00
#
_symmetry.space_group_name_H-M   'P 1'
#
loop_
_entity.id
_entity.type
_entity.pdbx_description
1 polymer ?
#
loop_
_entity_poly.entity_id
_entity_poly.type
_entity_poly.pdbx_seq_one_letter_code
_entity_poly.pdbx_strand_id
1 'polypeptide(L)'
;MILLIGTAGMSSGFNDSNNVEVATLRDNDSEHNIAVIDLSGLIASFSVNANGNNMVESLRRQFKWAREDDDVKAVLFRINSPGGEVLASDQIYDIILKFQEKCDKPVVAVMGALAASGGYYVAAPCNWIVAHKLTITGSIGVIMQGYNLRNLMDKVGVQPMVFKSGKHKDMLSFDKREEDITSEERKMVQDLIDETFDRFKTIVREGRDLGRRNNPDDGKILDDGWEDQADGRILSGTQAFGHGFVDELGDLDTATERAIKLAGYEDANLIQYREPMNLANLFSLFGRSETKSIKVDLGVDLPQLKAGRLYFLSPLLLY
;
A
#
# COMPACT_ATOMS: atom_id res chain seq x y z
N MET A 1 -42.98 8.07 38.01
CA MET A 1 -42.04 6.99 37.63
C MET A 1 -41.08 7.57 36.59
N ILE A 2 -39.94 8.09 37.09
CA ILE A 2 -38.96 8.79 36.26
C ILE A 2 -37.91 7.78 35.87
N LEU A 3 -37.75 7.54 34.57
CA LEU A 3 -36.75 6.63 33.98
C LEU A 3 -35.42 7.39 33.88
N LEU A 4 -34.46 7.06 34.73
CA LEU A 4 -33.07 7.53 34.60
C LEU A 4 -32.36 6.68 33.55
N ILE A 5 -32.08 7.28 32.39
CA ILE A 5 -31.18 6.72 31.38
C ILE A 5 -29.77 7.12 31.77
N GLY A 6 -28.99 6.14 32.17
CA GLY A 6 -27.57 6.31 32.47
C GLY A 6 -26.79 6.62 31.20
N THR A 7 -26.15 7.78 31.14
CA THR A 7 -25.18 8.13 30.12
C THR A 7 -23.85 7.49 30.50
N ALA A 8 -23.43 6.48 29.74
CA ALA A 8 -22.06 5.98 29.77
C ALA A 8 -21.13 7.11 29.29
N GLY A 9 -20.19 7.50 30.15
CA GLY A 9 -19.26 8.58 29.86
C GLY A 9 -18.29 8.16 28.76
N MET A 10 -18.44 8.75 27.60
CA MET A 10 -17.38 8.82 26.58
C MET A 10 -16.42 9.93 27.01
N SER A 11 -15.28 9.58 27.57
CA SER A 11 -14.18 10.53 27.75
C SER A 11 -13.52 10.78 26.39
N SER A 12 -13.98 11.81 25.70
CA SER A 12 -13.30 12.33 24.53
C SER A 12 -12.22 13.32 25.01
N GLY A 13 -10.99 12.87 25.05
CA GLY A 13 -9.84 13.78 25.19
C GLY A 13 -9.68 14.58 23.89
N PHE A 14 -10.18 15.82 23.86
CA PHE A 14 -9.92 16.74 22.75
C PHE A 14 -8.51 17.30 22.88
N ASN A 15 -7.63 16.88 22.00
CA ASN A 15 -6.35 17.53 21.80
C ASN A 15 -6.49 18.52 20.63
N ASP A 16 -6.26 19.81 20.88
CA ASP A 16 -6.75 21.00 20.16
C ASP A 16 -5.95 21.35 18.89
N SER A 17 -5.29 20.43 18.21
CA SER A 17 -4.55 20.74 16.98
C SER A 17 -4.90 19.92 15.74
N ASN A 18 -5.68 18.86 15.86
CA ASN A 18 -6.21 18.12 14.72
C ASN A 18 -7.51 17.40 15.17
N ASN A 19 -8.60 17.64 14.47
CA ASN A 19 -9.88 16.94 14.62
C ASN A 19 -9.73 15.44 14.27
N VAL A 20 -8.97 14.67 15.08
CA VAL A 20 -8.81 13.24 14.92
C VAL A 20 -9.59 12.53 16.02
N GLU A 21 -10.43 11.58 15.63
CA GLU A 21 -11.11 10.68 16.55
C GLU A 21 -10.24 9.44 16.77
N VAL A 22 -10.00 9.08 18.03
CA VAL A 22 -9.28 7.86 18.40
C VAL A 22 -10.30 6.80 18.82
N ALA A 23 -10.34 5.68 18.11
CA ALA A 23 -11.19 4.54 18.43
C ALA A 23 -10.33 3.45 19.08
N THR A 24 -10.75 2.96 20.25
CA THR A 24 -10.15 1.79 20.87
C THR A 24 -10.69 0.53 20.21
N LEU A 25 -9.79 -0.27 19.61
CA LEU A 25 -10.11 -1.56 18.99
C LEU A 25 -10.05 -2.71 19.99
N ARG A 26 -9.07 -2.63 20.92
CA ARG A 26 -8.91 -3.57 22.04
C ARG A 26 -8.44 -2.79 23.26
N ASP A 27 -9.15 -2.95 24.34
CA ASP A 27 -8.83 -2.34 25.63
C ASP A 27 -8.27 -3.44 26.56
N ASN A 28 -7.02 -3.28 26.96
CA ASN A 28 -6.32 -4.18 27.88
C ASN A 28 -6.04 -3.48 29.24
N ASP A 29 -6.73 -2.36 29.50
CA ASP A 29 -6.54 -1.55 30.72
C ASP A 29 -5.07 -1.08 30.89
N SER A 30 -4.38 -0.82 29.77
CA SER A 30 -2.98 -0.38 29.71
C SER A 30 -2.86 1.12 29.55
N GLU A 31 -1.80 1.70 30.11
CA GLU A 31 -1.43 3.11 29.88
C GLU A 31 -0.75 3.31 28.49
N HIS A 32 -0.42 2.21 27.79
CA HIS A 32 0.29 2.22 26.52
C HIS A 32 -0.62 1.80 25.36
N ASN A 33 -0.40 2.42 24.21
CA ASN A 33 -1.18 2.14 23.01
C ASN A 33 -0.29 1.65 21.86
N ILE A 34 -0.86 0.79 21.01
CA ILE A 34 -0.36 0.47 19.67
C ILE A 34 -1.32 1.06 18.66
N ALA A 35 -0.82 1.92 17.79
CA ALA A 35 -1.62 2.50 16.71
C ALA A 35 -1.77 1.50 15.56
N VAL A 36 -3.00 1.11 15.25
CA VAL A 36 -3.31 0.27 14.09
C VAL A 36 -3.55 1.17 12.89
N ILE A 37 -2.72 1.00 11.85
CA ILE A 37 -2.81 1.75 10.59
C ILE A 37 -3.10 0.76 9.48
N ASP A 38 -4.14 1.03 8.68
CA ASP A 38 -4.62 0.13 7.64
C ASP A 38 -4.23 0.61 6.23
N LEU A 39 -3.70 -0.33 5.44
CA LEU A 39 -3.55 -0.19 3.99
C LEU A 39 -4.32 -1.32 3.31
N SER A 40 -5.44 -0.98 2.67
CA SER A 40 -6.29 -1.95 2.01
C SER A 40 -6.66 -1.53 0.59
N GLY A 41 -6.73 -2.52 -0.32
CA GLY A 41 -7.07 -2.32 -1.73
C GLY A 41 -5.90 -1.85 -2.59
N LEU A 42 -6.20 -1.31 -3.77
CA LEU A 42 -5.21 -0.86 -4.75
C LEU A 42 -4.45 0.37 -4.22
N ILE A 43 -3.13 0.32 -4.22
CA ILE A 43 -2.29 1.47 -3.87
C ILE A 43 -2.34 2.48 -5.01
N ALA A 44 -2.93 3.65 -4.76
CA ALA A 44 -3.09 4.68 -5.79
C ALA A 44 -3.13 6.09 -5.20
N SER A 45 -2.45 7.01 -5.86
CA SER A 45 -2.45 8.44 -5.51
C SER A 45 -3.68 9.21 -6.04
N PHE A 46 -4.44 8.61 -6.95
CA PHE A 46 -5.59 9.24 -7.62
C PHE A 46 -6.95 8.83 -7.04
N SER A 47 -6.98 7.80 -6.19
CA SER A 47 -8.19 7.38 -5.47
C SER A 47 -8.32 8.20 -4.20
N VAL A 48 -9.46 8.82 -3.99
CA VAL A 48 -9.73 9.62 -2.79
C VAL A 48 -10.79 8.93 -1.93
N ASN A 49 -10.61 8.96 -0.62
CA ASN A 49 -11.59 8.50 0.34
C ASN A 49 -12.78 9.50 0.46
N ALA A 50 -13.76 9.17 1.29
CA ALA A 50 -14.93 10.03 1.53
C ALA A 50 -14.58 11.45 2.03
N ASN A 51 -13.37 11.62 2.60
CA ASN A 51 -12.86 12.90 3.09
C ASN A 51 -12.09 13.70 2.03
N GLY A 52 -12.01 13.22 0.78
CA GLY A 52 -11.29 13.86 -0.30
C GLY A 52 -9.76 13.65 -0.26
N ASN A 53 -9.26 12.79 0.62
CA ASN A 53 -7.85 12.48 0.74
C ASN A 53 -7.51 11.22 -0.04
N ASN A 54 -6.35 11.22 -0.70
CA ASN A 54 -5.82 10.00 -1.27
C ASN A 54 -5.16 9.12 -0.19
N MET A 55 -4.91 7.86 -0.52
CA MET A 55 -4.35 6.86 0.40
C MET A 55 -3.02 7.33 1.01
N VAL A 56 -2.12 7.90 0.21
CA VAL A 56 -0.80 8.35 0.67
C VAL A 56 -0.92 9.45 1.73
N GLU A 57 -1.81 10.44 1.50
CA GLU A 57 -2.01 11.53 2.46
C GLU A 57 -2.71 11.07 3.73
N SER A 58 -3.64 10.12 3.62
CA SER A 58 -4.29 9.50 4.78
C SER A 58 -3.27 8.77 5.65
N LEU A 59 -2.41 7.92 5.06
CA LEU A 59 -1.34 7.23 5.77
C LEU A 59 -0.33 8.22 6.37
N ARG A 60 0.08 9.24 5.61
CA ARG A 60 1.00 10.28 6.12
C ARG A 60 0.49 10.93 7.40
N ARG A 61 -0.81 11.23 7.48
CA ARG A 61 -1.42 11.81 8.69
C ARG A 61 -1.47 10.81 9.83
N GLN A 62 -1.88 9.57 9.59
CA GLN A 62 -1.96 8.55 10.63
C GLN A 62 -0.58 8.26 11.25
N PHE A 63 0.47 8.12 10.42
CA PHE A 63 1.84 8.00 10.91
C PHE A 63 2.33 9.26 11.65
N LYS A 64 1.92 10.46 11.21
CA LYS A 64 2.21 11.70 11.94
C LYS A 64 1.56 11.70 13.32
N TRP A 65 0.28 11.35 13.44
CA TRP A 65 -0.43 11.27 14.72
C TRP A 65 0.20 10.22 15.64
N ALA A 66 0.49 9.02 15.12
CA ALA A 66 1.18 7.98 15.89
C ALA A 66 2.56 8.41 16.40
N ARG A 67 3.27 9.26 15.66
CA ARG A 67 4.55 9.83 16.09
C ARG A 67 4.37 10.86 17.21
N GLU A 68 3.36 11.73 17.10
CA GLU A 68 3.10 12.85 18.00
C GLU A 68 2.31 12.47 19.25
N ASP A 69 1.75 11.26 19.30
CA ASP A 69 1.01 10.72 20.44
C ASP A 69 1.99 9.99 21.36
N ASP A 70 2.27 10.56 22.53
CA ASP A 70 3.25 10.02 23.49
C ASP A 70 2.79 8.68 24.11
N ASP A 71 1.50 8.37 24.14
CA ASP A 71 0.97 7.13 24.66
C ASP A 71 1.14 5.98 23.65
N VAL A 72 1.29 6.28 22.36
CA VAL A 72 1.58 5.30 21.32
C VAL A 72 3.03 4.85 21.39
N LYS A 73 3.26 3.55 21.55
CA LYS A 73 4.60 2.93 21.70
C LYS A 73 5.05 2.15 20.46
N ALA A 74 4.11 1.71 19.62
CA ALA A 74 4.41 1.03 18.37
C ALA A 74 3.30 1.29 17.33
N VAL A 75 3.59 0.97 16.06
CA VAL A 75 2.60 0.93 14.98
C VAL A 75 2.43 -0.51 14.51
N LEU A 76 1.18 -0.94 14.40
CA LEU A 76 0.78 -2.17 13.75
C LEU A 76 0.22 -1.82 12.38
N PHE A 77 1.02 -2.05 11.33
CA PHE A 77 0.67 -1.71 9.95
C PHE A 77 0.01 -2.91 9.27
N ARG A 78 -1.33 -2.89 9.14
CA ARG A 78 -2.10 -3.96 8.50
C ARG A 78 -2.16 -3.73 7.00
N ILE A 79 -1.68 -4.72 6.22
CA ILE A 79 -1.59 -4.63 4.77
C ILE A 79 -2.47 -5.71 4.15
N ASN A 80 -3.46 -5.30 3.35
CA ASN A 80 -4.26 -6.20 2.53
C ASN A 80 -4.42 -5.60 1.13
N SER A 81 -3.37 -5.74 0.31
CA SER A 81 -3.23 -5.04 -0.97
C SER A 81 -2.54 -5.89 -2.04
N PRO A 82 -3.02 -5.86 -3.28
CA PRO A 82 -2.33 -6.45 -4.43
C PRO A 82 -1.13 -5.63 -4.92
N GLY A 83 -0.88 -4.48 -4.32
CA GLY A 83 0.03 -3.46 -4.80
C GLY A 83 -0.67 -2.32 -5.53
N GLY A 84 0.01 -1.67 -6.46
CA GLY A 84 -0.55 -0.56 -7.20
C GLY A 84 0.49 0.35 -7.86
N GLU A 85 0.23 1.65 -7.83
CA GLU A 85 1.07 2.67 -8.47
C GLU A 85 2.46 2.73 -7.80
N VAL A 86 3.52 2.68 -8.63
CA VAL A 86 4.92 2.71 -8.17
C VAL A 86 5.20 3.91 -7.29
N LEU A 87 4.86 5.11 -7.78
CA LEU A 87 5.12 6.35 -7.04
C LEU A 87 4.39 6.40 -5.69
N ALA A 88 3.14 5.95 -5.64
CA ALA A 88 2.38 5.90 -4.40
C ALA A 88 2.98 4.92 -3.40
N SER A 89 3.44 3.75 -3.87
CA SER A 89 4.13 2.75 -3.04
C SER A 89 5.45 3.29 -2.48
N ASP A 90 6.25 3.95 -3.31
CA ASP A 90 7.52 4.56 -2.89
C ASP A 90 7.30 5.73 -1.89
N GLN A 91 6.25 6.52 -2.08
CA GLN A 91 5.89 7.56 -1.11
C GLN A 91 5.46 6.99 0.25
N ILE A 92 4.75 5.86 0.28
CA ILE A 92 4.37 5.18 1.52
C ILE A 92 5.60 4.58 2.19
N TYR A 93 6.50 3.95 1.43
CA TYR A 93 7.80 3.49 1.91
C TYR A 93 8.57 4.61 2.62
N ASP A 94 8.68 5.78 1.98
CA ASP A 94 9.32 6.96 2.55
C ASP A 94 8.66 7.46 3.85
N ILE A 95 7.33 7.36 3.95
CA ILE A 95 6.60 7.72 5.18
C ILE A 95 7.02 6.80 6.33
N ILE A 96 7.11 5.49 6.10
CA ILE A 96 7.48 4.51 7.10
C ILE A 96 8.93 4.71 7.55
N LEU A 97 9.88 4.87 6.61
CA LEU A 97 11.27 5.13 6.96
C LEU A 97 11.43 6.41 7.78
N LYS A 98 10.81 7.52 7.34
CA LYS A 98 10.86 8.80 8.06
C LYS A 98 10.22 8.73 9.44
N PHE A 99 9.22 7.88 9.63
CA PHE A 99 8.64 7.61 10.94
C PHE A 99 9.66 6.92 11.84
N GLN A 100 10.26 5.83 11.39
CA GLN A 100 11.26 5.06 12.14
C GLN A 100 12.55 5.86 12.43
N GLU A 101 12.94 6.78 11.54
CA GLU A 101 14.10 7.68 11.76
C GLU A 101 13.83 8.78 12.80
N LYS A 102 12.56 9.17 12.99
CA LYS A 102 12.18 10.33 13.83
C LYS A 102 11.71 9.95 15.23
N CYS A 103 11.43 8.69 15.47
CA CYS A 103 11.01 8.20 16.78
C CYS A 103 11.38 6.72 16.95
N ASP A 104 11.62 6.32 18.20
CA ASP A 104 12.00 4.94 18.56
C ASP A 104 10.78 4.01 18.68
N LYS A 105 9.74 4.24 17.85
CA LYS A 105 8.51 3.44 17.85
C LYS A 105 8.59 2.41 16.72
N PRO A 106 8.65 1.11 17.02
CA PRO A 106 8.75 0.09 15.98
C PRO A 106 7.46 0.02 15.14
N VAL A 107 7.64 -0.33 13.86
CA VAL A 107 6.55 -0.63 12.92
C VAL A 107 6.55 -2.11 12.65
N VAL A 108 5.47 -2.80 13.01
CA VAL A 108 5.24 -4.21 12.70
C VAL A 108 4.22 -4.31 11.59
N ALA A 109 4.62 -4.87 10.45
CA ALA A 109 3.68 -5.16 9.36
C ALA A 109 2.98 -6.50 9.63
N VAL A 110 1.65 -6.53 9.47
CA VAL A 110 0.88 -7.77 9.43
C VAL A 110 0.15 -7.87 8.11
N MET A 111 0.42 -8.96 7.38
CA MET A 111 -0.15 -9.21 6.07
C MET A 111 -1.50 -9.90 6.20
N GLY A 112 -2.53 -9.37 5.51
CA GLY A 112 -3.83 -10.01 5.37
C GLY A 112 -3.80 -11.17 4.38
N ALA A 113 -4.91 -11.39 3.69
CA ALA A 113 -5.00 -12.43 2.66
C ALA A 113 -4.05 -12.16 1.49
N LEU A 114 -3.79 -10.89 1.18
CA LEU A 114 -2.98 -10.45 0.04
C LEU A 114 -2.09 -9.27 0.45
N ALA A 115 -0.78 -9.40 0.30
CA ALA A 115 0.19 -8.32 0.47
C ALA A 115 1.32 -8.51 -0.55
N ALA A 116 1.02 -8.25 -1.81
CA ALA A 116 1.89 -8.57 -2.95
C ALA A 116 2.32 -7.31 -3.69
N SER A 117 3.45 -7.40 -4.40
CA SER A 117 3.97 -6.33 -5.25
C SER A 117 4.14 -5.02 -4.47
N GLY A 118 3.47 -3.92 -4.80
CA GLY A 118 3.47 -2.69 -3.99
C GLY A 118 3.07 -2.89 -2.53
N GLY A 119 2.22 -3.90 -2.23
CA GLY A 119 1.88 -4.29 -0.86
C GLY A 119 3.08 -4.88 -0.09
N TYR A 120 3.93 -5.66 -0.76
CA TYR A 120 5.19 -6.12 -0.19
C TYR A 120 6.23 -4.99 -0.10
N TYR A 121 6.29 -4.13 -1.13
CA TYR A 121 7.18 -2.97 -1.18
C TYR A 121 7.08 -2.09 0.08
N VAL A 122 5.85 -1.81 0.52
CA VAL A 122 5.61 -1.00 1.71
C VAL A 122 5.79 -1.77 3.03
N ALA A 123 5.73 -3.11 3.00
CA ALA A 123 6.03 -3.94 4.16
C ALA A 123 7.53 -4.06 4.42
N ALA A 124 8.34 -4.08 3.35
CA ALA A 124 9.78 -4.36 3.40
C ALA A 124 10.56 -3.51 4.42
N PRO A 125 10.31 -2.19 4.61
CA PRO A 125 11.05 -1.35 5.56
C PRO A 125 10.61 -1.52 7.02
N CYS A 126 9.54 -2.27 7.31
CA CYS A 126 9.05 -2.44 8.68
C CYS A 126 10.05 -3.23 9.54
N ASN A 127 10.08 -2.93 10.85
CA ASN A 127 10.97 -3.60 11.79
C ASN A 127 10.72 -5.10 11.88
N TRP A 128 9.48 -5.53 11.63
CA TRP A 128 9.05 -6.92 11.66
C TRP A 128 7.88 -7.16 10.70
N ILE A 129 7.85 -8.31 10.06
CA ILE A 129 6.80 -8.69 9.12
C ILE A 129 6.19 -10.02 9.55
N VAL A 130 4.88 -10.01 9.82
CA VAL A 130 4.09 -11.20 10.13
C VAL A 130 3.16 -11.51 8.97
N ALA A 131 3.10 -12.79 8.56
CA ALA A 131 2.18 -13.24 7.53
C ALA A 131 1.49 -14.56 7.95
N HIS A 132 0.23 -14.74 7.56
CA HIS A 132 -0.39 -16.04 7.68
C HIS A 132 0.22 -17.02 6.66
N LYS A 133 0.23 -18.33 6.96
CA LYS A 133 0.78 -19.37 6.07
C LYS A 133 0.24 -19.30 4.65
N LEU A 134 -1.06 -18.92 4.53
CA LEU A 134 -1.80 -18.85 3.27
C LEU A 134 -1.87 -17.42 2.69
N THR A 135 -1.24 -16.44 3.30
CA THR A 135 -1.10 -15.11 2.71
C THR A 135 -0.47 -15.22 1.33
N ILE A 136 -1.01 -14.51 0.36
CA ILE A 136 -0.40 -14.34 -0.95
C ILE A 136 0.48 -13.09 -0.89
N THR A 137 1.78 -13.25 -1.18
CA THR A 137 2.76 -12.16 -1.14
C THR A 137 3.79 -12.29 -2.28
N GLY A 138 4.96 -11.68 -2.18
CA GLY A 138 5.94 -11.65 -3.26
C GLY A 138 5.49 -10.75 -4.40
N SER A 139 5.43 -11.27 -5.62
CA SER A 139 5.18 -10.47 -6.84
C SER A 139 6.12 -9.26 -6.92
N ILE A 140 7.40 -9.50 -6.59
CA ILE A 140 8.45 -8.49 -6.65
C ILE A 140 8.80 -8.29 -8.11
N GLY A 141 8.21 -7.25 -8.70
CA GLY A 141 8.32 -7.00 -10.13
C GLY A 141 7.59 -5.73 -10.53
N VAL A 142 7.83 -5.28 -11.76
CA VAL A 142 7.24 -4.08 -12.36
C VAL A 142 6.56 -4.43 -13.65
N ILE A 143 5.37 -3.92 -13.87
CA ILE A 143 4.63 -4.09 -15.10
C ILE A 143 4.16 -2.75 -15.64
N MET A 144 4.31 -2.56 -16.97
CA MET A 144 3.62 -1.52 -17.72
C MET A 144 2.79 -2.20 -18.80
N GLN A 145 1.47 -2.12 -18.67
CA GLN A 145 0.56 -2.77 -19.60
C GLN A 145 -0.23 -1.74 -20.42
N GLY A 146 -0.41 -2.02 -21.69
CA GLY A 146 -1.24 -1.25 -22.60
C GLY A 146 -1.79 -2.13 -23.72
N TYR A 147 -2.76 -1.62 -24.46
CA TYR A 147 -3.33 -2.30 -25.61
C TYR A 147 -3.00 -1.51 -26.87
N ASN A 148 -2.60 -2.21 -27.93
CA ASN A 148 -2.49 -1.62 -29.25
C ASN A 148 -3.80 -1.87 -30.00
N LEU A 149 -4.52 -0.78 -30.33
CA LEU A 149 -5.81 -0.83 -30.99
C LEU A 149 -5.74 -0.51 -32.49
N ARG A 150 -4.54 -0.30 -33.04
CA ARG A 150 -4.37 0.13 -34.43
C ARG A 150 -5.09 -0.79 -35.43
N ASN A 151 -4.88 -2.09 -35.32
CA ASN A 151 -5.49 -3.04 -36.23
C ASN A 151 -7.03 -3.08 -36.12
N LEU A 152 -7.57 -2.80 -34.94
CA LEU A 152 -9.03 -2.65 -34.77
C LEU A 152 -9.52 -1.38 -35.43
N MET A 153 -8.82 -0.27 -35.26
CA MET A 153 -9.15 1.02 -35.92
C MET A 153 -9.18 0.90 -37.43
N ASP A 154 -8.20 0.21 -38.02
CA ASP A 154 -8.15 -0.03 -39.49
C ASP A 154 -9.37 -0.85 -39.95
N LYS A 155 -9.82 -1.86 -39.18
CA LYS A 155 -11.02 -2.65 -39.52
C LYS A 155 -12.34 -1.88 -39.50
N VAL A 156 -12.43 -0.85 -38.65
CA VAL A 156 -13.63 0.00 -38.54
C VAL A 156 -13.52 1.30 -39.34
N GLY A 157 -12.44 1.48 -40.10
CA GLY A 157 -12.24 2.64 -40.96
C GLY A 157 -11.80 3.92 -40.24
N VAL A 158 -11.31 3.81 -38.99
CA VAL A 158 -10.78 4.95 -38.22
C VAL A 158 -9.30 5.10 -38.49
N GLN A 159 -8.91 6.30 -38.96
CA GLN A 159 -7.50 6.61 -39.24
C GLN A 159 -7.01 7.70 -38.30
N PRO A 160 -5.99 7.43 -37.44
CA PRO A 160 -5.40 8.44 -36.57
C PRO A 160 -4.63 9.45 -37.43
N MET A 161 -4.73 10.73 -37.06
CA MET A 161 -3.95 11.81 -37.66
C MET A 161 -3.06 12.40 -36.59
N VAL A 162 -1.76 12.11 -36.65
CA VAL A 162 -0.79 12.46 -35.60
C VAL A 162 0.13 13.59 -36.07
N PHE A 163 0.13 14.68 -35.31
CA PHE A 163 1.10 15.76 -35.43
C PHE A 163 1.97 15.79 -34.18
N LYS A 164 3.28 15.65 -34.33
CA LYS A 164 4.18 15.53 -33.15
C LYS A 164 5.42 16.41 -33.31
N SER A 165 5.92 16.93 -32.19
CA SER A 165 7.10 17.80 -32.14
C SER A 165 8.43 17.06 -32.00
N GLY A 166 8.42 15.80 -31.64
CA GLY A 166 9.64 15.01 -31.42
C GLY A 166 9.49 13.56 -31.85
N LYS A 167 10.62 12.91 -32.19
CA LYS A 167 10.68 11.55 -32.73
C LYS A 167 9.88 10.54 -31.88
N HIS A 168 10.02 10.62 -30.58
CA HIS A 168 9.44 9.65 -29.62
C HIS A 168 8.17 10.14 -28.89
N LYS A 169 7.56 11.29 -29.36
CA LYS A 169 6.41 11.86 -28.65
C LYS A 169 5.15 10.98 -28.70
N ASP A 170 5.05 10.09 -29.66
CA ASP A 170 4.02 9.09 -29.85
C ASP A 170 4.45 7.68 -29.38
N MET A 171 5.55 7.58 -28.65
CA MET A 171 5.95 6.34 -27.98
C MET A 171 4.81 5.86 -27.08
N LEU A 172 4.50 4.56 -27.10
CA LEU A 172 3.39 3.95 -26.37
C LEU A 172 1.99 4.38 -26.83
N SER A 173 1.84 5.04 -27.97
CA SER A 173 0.51 5.36 -28.50
C SER A 173 -0.22 4.08 -28.89
N PHE A 174 -1.48 3.94 -28.42
CA PHE A 174 -2.31 2.76 -28.67
C PHE A 174 -2.72 2.60 -30.13
N ASP A 175 -2.57 3.65 -30.93
CA ASP A 175 -2.95 3.74 -32.33
C ASP A 175 -1.75 3.67 -33.29
N LYS A 176 -0.54 3.45 -32.80
CA LYS A 176 0.68 3.30 -33.60
C LYS A 176 0.74 1.90 -34.21
N ARG A 177 1.14 1.78 -35.46
CA ARG A 177 1.34 0.48 -36.12
C ARG A 177 2.45 -0.31 -35.41
N GLU A 178 2.30 -1.63 -35.34
CA GLU A 178 3.31 -2.50 -34.72
C GLU A 178 4.66 -2.39 -35.41
N GLU A 179 4.66 -2.28 -36.75
CA GLU A 179 5.86 -2.07 -37.58
C GLU A 179 6.55 -0.71 -37.38
N ASP A 180 5.81 0.28 -36.87
CA ASP A 180 6.32 1.63 -36.59
C ASP A 180 6.88 1.75 -35.17
N ILE A 181 6.65 0.75 -34.30
CA ILE A 181 7.23 0.71 -32.94
C ILE A 181 8.66 0.23 -33.04
N THR A 182 9.61 1.14 -32.91
CA THR A 182 11.03 0.84 -33.08
C THR A 182 11.62 0.04 -31.92
N SER A 183 12.73 -0.67 -32.19
CA SER A 183 13.50 -1.33 -31.14
C SER A 183 14.06 -0.35 -30.11
N GLU A 184 14.37 0.88 -30.53
CA GLU A 184 14.81 1.97 -29.66
C GLU A 184 13.70 2.37 -28.66
N GLU A 185 12.46 2.51 -29.12
CA GLU A 185 11.33 2.81 -28.24
C GLU A 185 11.04 1.67 -27.25
N ARG A 186 11.09 0.41 -27.71
CA ARG A 186 10.95 -0.75 -26.82
C ARG A 186 12.03 -0.79 -25.75
N LYS A 187 13.28 -0.49 -26.14
CA LYS A 187 14.40 -0.43 -25.21
C LYS A 187 14.19 0.67 -24.17
N MET A 188 13.78 1.88 -24.55
CA MET A 188 13.52 2.97 -23.61
C MET A 188 12.49 2.59 -22.54
N VAL A 189 11.42 1.89 -22.96
CA VAL A 189 10.39 1.42 -22.01
C VAL A 189 10.94 0.33 -21.10
N GLN A 190 11.69 -0.62 -21.67
CA GLN A 190 12.29 -1.69 -20.87
C GLN A 190 13.32 -1.16 -19.88
N ASP A 191 14.18 -0.22 -20.29
CA ASP A 191 15.16 0.41 -19.41
C ASP A 191 14.48 1.10 -18.20
N LEU A 192 13.32 1.74 -18.40
CA LEU A 192 12.53 2.34 -17.31
C LEU A 192 11.94 1.28 -16.35
N ILE A 193 11.49 0.16 -16.90
CA ILE A 193 11.00 -0.97 -16.12
C ILE A 193 12.13 -1.58 -15.29
N ASP A 194 13.29 -1.79 -15.92
CA ASP A 194 14.46 -2.40 -15.29
C ASP A 194 15.00 -1.52 -14.14
N GLU A 195 15.11 -0.20 -14.35
CA GLU A 195 15.49 0.77 -13.31
C GLU A 195 14.53 0.72 -12.11
N THR A 196 13.22 0.68 -12.38
CA THR A 196 12.20 0.61 -11.34
C THR A 196 12.26 -0.74 -10.60
N PHE A 197 12.55 -1.82 -11.30
CA PHE A 197 12.68 -3.16 -10.73
C PHE A 197 13.94 -3.27 -9.85
N ASP A 198 15.07 -2.71 -10.28
CA ASP A 198 16.29 -2.66 -9.48
C ASP A 198 16.08 -1.84 -8.20
N ARG A 199 15.31 -0.76 -8.26
CA ARG A 199 14.87 -0.02 -7.07
C ARG A 199 14.07 -0.90 -6.13
N PHE A 200 13.13 -1.69 -6.62
CA PHE A 200 12.35 -2.61 -5.79
C PHE A 200 13.24 -3.63 -5.08
N LYS A 201 14.14 -4.31 -5.81
CA LYS A 201 15.09 -5.25 -5.21
C LYS A 201 15.97 -4.60 -4.15
N THR A 202 16.41 -3.37 -4.40
CA THR A 202 17.20 -2.59 -3.43
C THR A 202 16.41 -2.36 -2.14
N ILE A 203 15.16 -1.94 -2.24
CA ILE A 203 14.29 -1.71 -1.08
C ILE A 203 14.04 -2.99 -0.28
N VAL A 204 13.84 -4.12 -0.97
CA VAL A 204 13.68 -5.41 -0.30
C VAL A 204 14.94 -5.74 0.51
N ARG A 205 16.12 -5.65 -0.10
CA ARG A 205 17.39 -5.92 0.57
C ARG A 205 17.62 -5.00 1.75
N GLU A 206 17.53 -3.69 1.54
CA GLU A 206 17.80 -2.69 2.58
C GLU A 206 16.78 -2.78 3.73
N GLY A 207 15.51 -3.00 3.41
CA GLY A 207 14.45 -3.13 4.41
C GLY A 207 14.61 -4.38 5.26
N ARG A 208 14.93 -5.52 4.66
CA ARG A 208 15.18 -6.77 5.40
C ARG A 208 16.46 -6.69 6.24
N ASP A 209 17.51 -6.02 5.72
CA ASP A 209 18.74 -5.75 6.48
C ASP A 209 18.49 -4.81 7.66
N LEU A 210 17.63 -3.82 7.51
CA LEU A 210 17.23 -2.92 8.59
C LEU A 210 16.44 -3.66 9.67
N GLY A 211 15.45 -4.45 9.28
CA GLY A 211 14.67 -5.28 10.19
C GLY A 211 15.56 -6.18 11.02
N ARG A 212 16.55 -6.85 10.39
CA ARG A 212 17.49 -7.69 11.09
C ARG A 212 18.43 -6.92 12.02
N ARG A 213 18.97 -5.78 11.59
CA ARG A 213 19.85 -4.96 12.45
C ARG A 213 19.15 -4.50 13.72
N ASN A 214 17.86 -4.20 13.62
CA ASN A 214 17.04 -3.80 14.75
C ASN A 214 16.62 -4.99 15.64
N ASN A 215 16.67 -6.23 15.11
CA ASN A 215 16.28 -7.46 15.79
C ASN A 215 17.30 -8.59 15.54
N PRO A 216 18.55 -8.46 16.04
CA PRO A 216 19.66 -9.33 15.65
C PRO A 216 19.47 -10.80 16.03
N ASP A 217 18.74 -11.07 17.10
CA ASP A 217 18.58 -12.44 17.63
C ASP A 217 17.41 -13.20 16.95
N ASP A 218 16.38 -12.51 16.51
CA ASP A 218 15.12 -13.11 16.04
C ASP A 218 14.82 -12.84 14.55
N GLY A 219 15.35 -11.75 13.97
CA GLY A 219 15.02 -11.30 12.61
C GLY A 219 15.49 -12.27 11.53
N LYS A 220 14.66 -12.52 10.53
CA LYS A 220 15.00 -13.33 9.37
C LYS A 220 15.97 -12.61 8.44
N ILE A 221 16.82 -13.42 7.78
CA ILE A 221 17.72 -12.98 6.73
C ILE A 221 17.19 -13.48 5.40
N LEU A 222 17.27 -12.64 4.37
CA LEU A 222 17.08 -13.12 3.00
C LEU A 222 18.11 -14.23 2.72
N ASP A 223 17.66 -15.34 2.16
CA ASP A 223 18.55 -16.42 1.74
C ASP A 223 19.40 -16.01 0.52
N ASP A 224 20.47 -16.75 0.24
CA ASP A 224 21.38 -16.43 -0.86
C ASP A 224 20.70 -16.47 -2.25
N GLY A 225 19.54 -17.15 -2.37
CA GLY A 225 18.77 -17.29 -3.60
C GLY A 225 17.54 -16.40 -3.69
N TRP A 226 17.37 -15.44 -2.80
CA TRP A 226 16.17 -14.61 -2.74
C TRP A 226 15.88 -13.82 -4.04
N GLU A 227 16.93 -13.41 -4.77
CA GLU A 227 16.77 -12.68 -6.04
C GLU A 227 16.11 -13.55 -7.12
N ASP A 228 16.31 -14.86 -7.10
CA ASP A 228 15.63 -15.80 -7.99
C ASP A 228 14.13 -15.92 -7.68
N GLN A 229 13.71 -15.56 -6.46
CA GLN A 229 12.31 -15.48 -6.07
C GLN A 229 11.69 -14.11 -6.39
N ALA A 230 12.51 -13.12 -6.69
CA ALA A 230 12.11 -11.76 -7.03
C ALA A 230 11.94 -11.57 -8.56
N ASP A 231 11.30 -12.52 -9.25
CA ASP A 231 11.06 -12.52 -10.69
C ASP A 231 9.60 -12.18 -11.07
N GLY A 232 8.85 -11.59 -10.13
CA GLY A 232 7.44 -11.29 -10.30
C GLY A 232 6.50 -12.40 -9.86
N ARG A 233 7.02 -13.57 -9.44
CA ARG A 233 6.19 -14.67 -8.94
C ARG A 233 5.52 -14.33 -7.61
N ILE A 234 4.37 -14.93 -7.39
CA ILE A 234 3.69 -14.92 -6.09
C ILE A 234 4.29 -15.99 -5.18
N LEU A 235 4.28 -15.73 -3.88
CA LEU A 235 4.69 -16.65 -2.84
C LEU A 235 3.56 -16.81 -1.82
N SER A 236 3.43 -18.01 -1.24
CA SER A 236 2.66 -18.16 -0.02
C SER A 236 3.42 -17.56 1.18
N GLY A 237 2.72 -17.23 2.27
CA GLY A 237 3.39 -16.78 3.49
C GLY A 237 4.43 -17.78 4.00
N THR A 238 4.17 -19.11 3.85
CA THR A 238 5.15 -20.15 4.21
C THR A 238 6.41 -20.08 3.34
N GLN A 239 6.28 -19.88 2.03
CA GLN A 239 7.42 -19.73 1.12
C GLN A 239 8.19 -18.43 1.42
N ALA A 240 7.48 -17.32 1.61
CA ALA A 240 8.07 -16.03 1.96
C ALA A 240 8.86 -16.08 3.27
N PHE A 241 8.35 -16.80 4.29
CA PHE A 241 9.06 -17.07 5.54
C PHE A 241 10.32 -17.91 5.31
N GLY A 242 10.24 -18.93 4.43
CA GLY A 242 11.39 -19.77 4.11
C GLY A 242 12.55 -19.01 3.48
N HIS A 243 12.25 -18.03 2.62
CA HIS A 243 13.26 -17.20 1.92
C HIS A 243 13.64 -15.90 2.68
N GLY A 244 13.12 -15.69 3.89
CA GLY A 244 13.45 -14.51 4.69
C GLY A 244 12.73 -13.22 4.30
N PHE A 245 11.72 -13.28 3.43
CA PHE A 245 10.87 -12.12 3.10
C PHE A 245 9.91 -11.75 4.25
N VAL A 246 9.62 -12.69 5.15
CA VAL A 246 8.74 -12.56 6.31
C VAL A 246 9.46 -13.09 7.53
N ASP A 247 9.32 -12.41 8.67
CA ASP A 247 10.01 -12.75 9.91
C ASP A 247 9.31 -13.84 10.71
N GLU A 248 7.96 -13.86 10.66
CA GLU A 248 7.16 -14.72 11.52
C GLU A 248 5.87 -15.17 10.82
N LEU A 249 5.48 -16.42 11.07
CA LEU A 249 4.18 -16.94 10.61
C LEU A 249 3.16 -16.78 11.73
N GLY A 250 2.10 -16.02 11.47
CA GLY A 250 1.06 -15.74 12.46
C GLY A 250 -0.09 -14.91 11.90
N ASP A 251 -0.79 -14.28 12.80
CA ASP A 251 -1.97 -13.47 12.55
C ASP A 251 -1.85 -12.09 13.23
N LEU A 252 -2.99 -11.42 13.41
CA LEU A 252 -3.05 -10.11 14.07
C LEU A 252 -2.60 -10.19 15.54
N ASP A 253 -2.94 -11.27 16.25
CA ASP A 253 -2.57 -11.43 17.65
C ASP A 253 -1.05 -11.64 17.78
N THR A 254 -0.46 -12.50 16.94
CA THR A 254 1.00 -12.68 16.83
C THR A 254 1.71 -11.35 16.56
N ALA A 255 1.21 -10.57 15.61
CA ALA A 255 1.80 -9.26 15.26
C ALA A 255 1.64 -8.24 16.41
N THR A 256 0.54 -8.30 17.15
CA THR A 256 0.31 -7.45 18.34
C THR A 256 1.30 -7.78 19.44
N GLU A 257 1.46 -9.06 19.78
CA GLU A 257 2.45 -9.52 20.78
C GLU A 257 3.87 -9.11 20.38
N ARG A 258 4.20 -9.23 19.10
CA ARG A 258 5.50 -8.79 18.57
C ARG A 258 5.69 -7.29 18.70
N ALA A 259 4.67 -6.48 18.40
CA ALA A 259 4.74 -5.03 18.53
C ALA A 259 4.94 -4.59 19.99
N ILE A 260 4.22 -5.21 20.94
CA ILE A 260 4.40 -5.01 22.38
C ILE A 260 5.83 -5.36 22.80
N LYS A 261 6.34 -6.53 22.39
CA LYS A 261 7.71 -6.98 22.71
C LYS A 261 8.76 -6.03 22.16
N LEU A 262 8.65 -5.59 20.90
CA LEU A 262 9.61 -4.68 20.29
C LEU A 262 9.59 -3.28 20.91
N ALA A 263 8.43 -2.85 21.39
CA ALA A 263 8.30 -1.60 22.14
C ALA A 263 8.81 -1.68 23.59
N GLY A 264 9.10 -2.89 24.11
CA GLY A 264 9.65 -3.10 25.44
C GLY A 264 8.61 -3.04 26.58
N TYR A 265 7.35 -3.34 26.27
CA TYR A 265 6.25 -3.34 27.26
C TYR A 265 5.67 -4.76 27.46
N GLU A 266 4.85 -4.93 28.49
CA GLU A 266 4.16 -6.20 28.79
C GLU A 266 2.77 -6.26 28.14
N ASP A 267 2.11 -5.11 28.02
CA ASP A 267 0.80 -4.98 27.40
C ASP A 267 0.62 -3.61 26.72
N ALA A 268 -0.42 -3.49 25.91
CA ALA A 268 -0.85 -2.23 25.30
C ALA A 268 -2.30 -2.37 24.78
N ASN A 269 -3.03 -1.26 24.73
CA ASN A 269 -4.29 -1.17 24.01
C ASN A 269 -4.05 -1.10 22.51
N LEU A 270 -5.02 -1.51 21.70
CA LEU A 270 -5.01 -1.24 20.26
C LEU A 270 -5.93 -0.06 19.97
N ILE A 271 -5.39 0.96 19.34
CA ILE A 271 -6.14 2.15 18.93
C ILE A 271 -6.07 2.37 17.43
N GLN A 272 -7.05 3.06 16.87
CA GLN A 272 -7.08 3.45 15.47
C GLN A 272 -7.49 4.92 15.33
N TYR A 273 -6.74 5.65 14.52
CA TYR A 273 -7.07 7.03 14.17
C TYR A 273 -8.15 7.04 13.09
N ARG A 274 -9.27 7.73 13.36
CA ARG A 274 -10.35 7.96 12.41
C ARG A 274 -10.34 9.42 11.98
N GLU A 275 -10.30 9.64 10.69
CA GLU A 275 -10.46 10.98 10.16
C GLU A 275 -11.94 11.39 10.28
N PRO A 276 -12.26 12.58 10.85
CA PRO A 276 -13.63 13.04 10.96
C PRO A 276 -14.23 13.16 9.55
N MET A 277 -15.45 12.69 9.38
CA MET A 277 -16.17 12.88 8.12
C MET A 277 -16.45 14.35 7.89
N ASN A 278 -15.91 14.90 6.82
CA ASN A 278 -16.20 16.27 6.41
C ASN A 278 -17.55 16.29 5.65
N LEU A 279 -18.62 16.72 6.34
CA LEU A 279 -19.96 16.86 5.77
C LEU A 279 -19.97 17.73 4.49
N ALA A 280 -19.09 18.73 4.37
CA ALA A 280 -18.98 19.54 3.17
C ALA A 280 -18.52 18.73 1.95
N ASN A 281 -17.64 17.73 2.14
CA ASN A 281 -17.22 16.81 1.08
C ASN A 281 -18.33 15.82 0.72
N LEU A 282 -19.16 15.41 1.68
CA LEU A 282 -20.35 14.60 1.42
C LEU A 282 -21.34 15.35 0.51
N PHE A 283 -21.59 16.64 0.79
CA PHE A 283 -22.43 17.48 -0.08
C PHE A 283 -21.82 17.70 -1.46
N SER A 284 -20.48 17.75 -1.61
CA SER A 284 -19.83 17.87 -2.91
C SER A 284 -19.96 16.60 -3.76
N LEU A 285 -20.09 15.42 -3.14
CA LEU A 285 -20.39 14.16 -3.82
C LEU A 285 -21.83 14.12 -4.35
N PHE A 286 -22.80 14.70 -3.61
CA PHE A 286 -24.17 14.83 -4.05
C PHE A 286 -24.40 15.99 -5.02
N GLY A 287 -23.54 17.03 -5.00
CA GLY A 287 -23.65 18.22 -5.85
C GLY A 287 -22.99 18.10 -7.23
N ARG A 288 -22.23 17.04 -7.50
CA ARG A 288 -21.73 16.75 -8.85
C ARG A 288 -22.87 16.21 -9.71
N SER A 289 -23.48 17.10 -10.46
CA SER A 289 -24.40 16.77 -11.55
C SER A 289 -23.79 15.66 -12.41
N GLU A 290 -24.43 14.51 -12.41
CA GLU A 290 -24.02 13.38 -13.25
C GLU A 290 -24.13 13.78 -14.72
N THR A 291 -22.99 13.98 -15.39
CA THR A 291 -22.93 13.69 -16.82
C THR A 291 -23.30 12.21 -16.97
N LYS A 292 -24.43 11.91 -17.57
CA LYS A 292 -24.88 10.54 -17.86
C LYS A 292 -23.82 9.83 -18.71
N SER A 293 -22.85 9.22 -18.06
CA SER A 293 -22.05 8.16 -18.66
C SER A 293 -22.91 6.90 -18.62
N ILE A 294 -23.13 6.26 -19.74
CA ILE A 294 -23.74 4.93 -19.80
C ILE A 294 -22.69 4.00 -19.17
N LYS A 295 -22.87 3.70 -17.88
CA LYS A 295 -22.10 2.63 -17.24
C LYS A 295 -22.70 1.32 -17.72
N VAL A 296 -21.99 0.62 -18.60
CA VAL A 296 -22.25 -0.79 -18.85
C VAL A 296 -21.68 -1.52 -17.65
N ASP A 297 -22.53 -1.89 -16.71
CA ASP A 297 -22.16 -2.71 -15.56
C ASP A 297 -21.95 -4.16 -16.06
N LEU A 298 -20.70 -4.54 -16.20
CA LEU A 298 -20.31 -5.91 -16.57
C LEU A 298 -20.24 -6.84 -15.35
N GLY A 299 -20.65 -6.36 -14.16
CA GLY A 299 -20.67 -7.14 -12.93
C GLY A 299 -19.27 -7.46 -12.38
N VAL A 300 -18.23 -6.80 -12.87
CA VAL A 300 -16.85 -6.94 -12.39
C VAL A 300 -16.28 -5.57 -12.10
N ASP A 301 -16.03 -5.27 -10.82
CA ASP A 301 -15.29 -4.08 -10.39
C ASP A 301 -13.81 -4.29 -10.72
N LEU A 302 -13.43 -4.00 -11.96
CA LEU A 302 -12.02 -3.98 -12.34
C LEU A 302 -11.37 -2.68 -11.81
N PRO A 303 -10.19 -2.77 -11.18
CA PRO A 303 -9.46 -1.58 -10.78
C PRO A 303 -9.13 -0.73 -12.02
N GLN A 304 -9.54 0.53 -12.00
CA GLN A 304 -9.29 1.45 -13.11
C GLN A 304 -7.82 1.90 -13.11
N LEU A 305 -6.98 1.17 -13.83
CA LEU A 305 -5.59 1.56 -14.04
C LEU A 305 -5.53 2.69 -15.07
N LYS A 306 -4.77 3.73 -14.75
CA LYS A 306 -4.54 4.85 -15.69
C LYS A 306 -3.42 4.49 -16.65
N ALA A 307 -3.66 4.64 -17.95
CA ALA A 307 -2.65 4.43 -18.98
C ALA A 307 -1.40 5.33 -18.76
N GLY A 308 -0.22 4.81 -19.09
CA GLY A 308 1.03 5.54 -19.00
C GLY A 308 1.63 5.65 -17.57
N ARG A 309 1.15 4.88 -16.61
CA ARG A 309 1.76 4.77 -15.28
C ARG A 309 2.40 3.41 -15.08
N LEU A 310 3.47 3.39 -14.28
CA LEU A 310 4.07 2.15 -13.80
C LEU A 310 3.33 1.64 -12.58
N TYR A 311 3.17 0.33 -12.49
CA TYR A 311 2.49 -0.33 -11.40
C TYR A 311 3.33 -1.46 -10.81
N PHE A 312 3.37 -1.50 -9.50
CA PHE A 312 3.63 -2.69 -8.71
C PHE A 312 2.27 -3.36 -8.45
N LEU A 313 1.85 -4.23 -9.32
CA LEU A 313 0.53 -4.86 -9.26
C LEU A 313 0.64 -6.35 -9.50
N SER A 314 0.04 -7.14 -8.62
CA SER A 314 -0.06 -8.56 -8.82
C SER A 314 -1.00 -8.88 -9.98
N PRO A 315 -0.61 -9.74 -10.94
CA PRO A 315 -1.46 -10.15 -12.06
C PRO A 315 -2.81 -10.76 -11.65
N LEU A 316 -2.95 -11.24 -10.41
CA LEU A 316 -4.18 -11.83 -9.88
C LEU A 316 -5.40 -10.90 -9.90
N LEU A 317 -5.21 -9.60 -10.11
CA LEU A 317 -6.29 -8.62 -10.21
C LEU A 317 -6.55 -8.14 -11.65
N LEU A 318 -5.84 -8.67 -12.63
CA LEU A 318 -6.02 -8.27 -14.03
C LEU A 318 -7.05 -9.16 -14.75
N TYR A 319 -7.70 -10.10 -14.03
CA TYR A 319 -8.72 -11.02 -14.55
C TYR A 319 -9.99 -11.02 -13.72
#